data_32ad1a88efa6a3e556f28185da35dce4
#
_entry.id   32ad1a88efa6a3e556f28185da35dce4
#
_cell.length_a   1.000
_cell.length_b   1.000
_cell.length_c   1.000
_cell.angle_alpha   90.00
_cell.angle_beta   90.00
_cell.angle_gamma   90.00
#
_symmetry.space_group_name_H-M   'P 1'
#
loop_
_entity.id
_entity.type
_entity.pdbx_description
1 polymer ?
#
loop_
_entity_poly.entity_id
_entity_poly.type
_entity_poly.pdbx_seq_one_letter_code
_entity_poly.pdbx_strand_id
1 'polypeptide(L)'
;MIWRLALSESALCAALCLALTRVIMDLSLPEWVADWAREAPKLVAPAPGPISKQIIDKDRKYVSHAYDRLFQFTMKKSSGASIMDADGNVYLDFSAGISVLNAGWSNPKVVEAIKEQAELLVHSLANDAYFDKEADFAELLAKISPGQALGSTFFGNSGAEGVEAAVKLSRYYTKKGEHIVFMGSYHGRVGNALAMASRVKYKYGHGPFPPGIFFAPYPYCLRCWFKQEYPSCNMLCVDYLEKGILEFGGPSNDVASVIVEPLQGEGGYIPPPKEFMPRMRKMCDERGMLLVADEVQCGLGRTGEVWECNSTGTIPDILIAGKALGGGIPLGAIVAKHSVMDVWRPGSHSSTFGGNGISMAAGLAHVREILEQKLPERSRVLGAHALKRLQELKDKYDIIGDARGKGLMIGVEIVKSKKTMEPLYVPQMQGIAWRKGLMMITAGMFGNVFRIAPPLIISLEQIDKGIDIFEESTKEMQALLK
;
A
#
# COMPACT_ATOMS: atom_id res chain seq x y z
N MET A 1 -33.75 -19.16 18.15
CA MET A 1 -32.87 -20.35 18.13
C MET A 1 -32.31 -20.65 16.72
N ILE A 2 -33.08 -20.44 15.66
CA ILE A 2 -32.73 -20.73 14.26
C ILE A 2 -31.62 -19.78 13.70
N TRP A 3 -31.53 -18.53 14.14
CA TRP A 3 -30.52 -17.56 13.67
C TRP A 3 -29.10 -17.78 14.19
N ARG A 4 -28.91 -18.53 15.27
CA ARG A 4 -27.56 -18.88 15.78
C ARG A 4 -26.91 -20.05 15.01
N LEU A 5 -27.69 -20.91 14.37
CA LEU A 5 -27.19 -22.04 13.57
C LEU A 5 -26.71 -21.59 12.19
N ALA A 6 -27.39 -20.60 11.56
CA ALA A 6 -27.00 -20.11 10.24
C ALA A 6 -25.65 -19.36 10.22
N LEU A 7 -25.28 -18.67 11.33
CA LEU A 7 -23.96 -18.05 11.48
C LEU A 7 -22.84 -19.09 11.69
N SER A 8 -23.14 -20.26 12.27
CA SER A 8 -22.17 -21.34 12.46
C SER A 8 -21.86 -22.09 11.16
N GLU A 9 -22.83 -22.27 10.28
CA GLU A 9 -22.63 -22.95 8.99
C GLU A 9 -21.82 -22.10 8.00
N SER A 10 -22.08 -20.79 7.94
CA SER A 10 -21.29 -19.88 7.09
C SER A 10 -19.82 -19.75 7.56
N ALA A 11 -19.59 -19.72 8.86
CA ALA A 11 -18.25 -19.72 9.45
C ALA A 11 -17.51 -21.05 9.25
N LEU A 12 -18.24 -22.16 9.35
CA LEU A 12 -17.71 -23.51 9.10
C LEU A 12 -17.40 -23.72 7.61
N CYS A 13 -18.26 -23.25 6.72
CA CYS A 13 -18.05 -23.29 5.27
C CYS A 13 -16.85 -22.42 4.85
N ALA A 14 -16.69 -21.22 5.41
CA ALA A 14 -15.54 -20.37 5.18
C ALA A 14 -14.26 -21.00 5.73
N ALA A 15 -14.28 -21.61 6.91
CA ALA A 15 -13.15 -22.31 7.50
C ALA A 15 -12.77 -23.58 6.71
N LEU A 16 -13.74 -24.34 6.21
CA LEU A 16 -13.52 -25.49 5.33
C LEU A 16 -12.98 -25.06 3.97
N CYS A 17 -13.51 -23.98 3.39
CA CYS A 17 -13.01 -23.42 2.13
C CYS A 17 -11.56 -22.93 2.28
N LEU A 18 -11.22 -22.24 3.38
CA LEU A 18 -9.84 -21.85 3.72
C LEU A 18 -8.92 -23.04 3.98
N ALA A 19 -9.43 -24.09 4.63
CA ALA A 19 -8.67 -25.31 4.87
C ALA A 19 -8.42 -26.09 3.57
N LEU A 20 -9.43 -26.21 2.71
CA LEU A 20 -9.31 -26.83 1.38
C LEU A 20 -8.37 -26.03 0.47
N THR A 21 -8.42 -24.71 0.49
CA THR A 21 -7.52 -23.85 -0.29
C THR A 21 -6.07 -24.00 0.21
N ARG A 22 -5.84 -24.21 1.50
CA ARG A 22 -4.51 -24.52 2.08
C ARG A 22 -3.93 -25.85 1.57
N VAL A 23 -4.77 -26.84 1.32
CA VAL A 23 -4.34 -28.17 0.82
C VAL A 23 -3.98 -28.13 -0.67
N ILE A 24 -4.51 -27.14 -1.42
CA ILE A 24 -4.34 -27.05 -2.89
C ILE A 24 -3.30 -25.99 -3.28
N MET A 25 -3.04 -24.98 -2.43
CA MET A 25 -2.08 -23.91 -2.73
C MET A 25 -0.75 -24.19 -2.05
N ASP A 26 0.33 -24.24 -2.82
CA ASP A 26 1.68 -24.30 -2.27
C ASP A 26 2.02 -22.96 -1.59
N LEU A 27 2.16 -22.98 -0.26
CA LEU A 27 2.52 -21.82 0.56
C LEU A 27 4.01 -21.83 0.95
N SER A 28 4.82 -22.68 0.35
CA SER A 28 6.27 -22.69 0.51
C SER A 28 6.93 -21.50 -0.22
N LEU A 29 8.21 -21.27 0.05
CA LEU A 29 9.00 -20.31 -0.71
C LEU A 29 9.28 -20.84 -2.11
N PRO A 30 9.22 -19.97 -3.14
CA PRO A 30 9.65 -20.35 -4.49
C PRO A 30 11.10 -20.91 -4.52
N GLU A 31 11.38 -21.82 -5.43
CA GLU A 31 12.70 -22.49 -5.55
C GLU A 31 13.84 -21.50 -5.77
N TRP A 32 13.60 -20.40 -6.50
CA TRP A 32 14.60 -19.38 -6.78
C TRP A 32 15.05 -18.55 -5.56
N VAL A 33 14.34 -18.66 -4.42
CA VAL A 33 14.76 -17.97 -3.20
C VAL A 33 16.04 -18.60 -2.68
N ALA A 34 17.08 -17.78 -2.53
CA ALA A 34 18.40 -18.22 -2.11
C ALA A 34 18.39 -18.90 -0.74
N ASP A 35 19.20 -19.94 -0.54
CA ASP A 35 19.24 -20.73 0.70
C ASP A 35 19.45 -19.88 1.95
N TRP A 36 20.38 -18.91 1.88
CA TRP A 36 20.63 -17.99 2.99
C TRP A 36 19.40 -17.16 3.40
N ALA A 37 18.44 -16.94 2.49
CA ALA A 37 17.22 -16.17 2.71
C ALA A 37 16.08 -17.03 3.27
N ARG A 38 16.12 -18.35 3.05
CA ARG A 38 15.09 -19.28 3.55
C ARG A 38 15.12 -19.40 5.07
N GLU A 39 16.30 -19.29 5.67
CA GLU A 39 16.52 -19.41 7.11
C GLU A 39 16.30 -18.10 7.89
N ALA A 40 15.90 -17.01 7.23
CA ALA A 40 15.71 -15.71 7.88
C ALA A 40 14.71 -15.76 9.07
N PRO A 41 14.94 -14.95 10.11
CA PRO A 41 16.12 -14.12 10.32
C PRO A 41 17.33 -14.92 10.86
N LYS A 42 18.55 -14.42 10.56
CA LYS A 42 19.81 -14.98 11.05
C LYS A 42 20.81 -13.85 11.33
N LEU A 43 21.02 -13.54 12.58
CA LEU A 43 21.95 -12.48 12.99
C LEU A 43 23.29 -13.09 13.39
N VAL A 44 24.36 -12.66 12.74
CA VAL A 44 25.74 -13.16 12.95
C VAL A 44 26.61 -12.18 13.72
N ALA A 45 26.19 -10.92 13.82
CA ALA A 45 26.89 -9.86 14.54
C ALA A 45 25.90 -8.82 15.09
N PRO A 46 26.26 -8.06 16.14
CA PRO A 46 25.48 -6.91 16.57
C PRO A 46 25.38 -5.85 15.44
N ALA A 47 24.18 -5.37 15.18
CA ALA A 47 23.96 -4.33 14.18
C ALA A 47 23.89 -2.93 14.83
N PRO A 48 24.53 -1.88 14.22
CA PRO A 48 25.32 -1.93 13.00
C PRO A 48 26.71 -2.55 13.25
N GLY A 49 27.12 -3.48 12.37
CA GLY A 49 28.48 -4.00 12.37
C GLY A 49 29.51 -3.00 11.78
N PRO A 50 30.79 -3.36 11.71
CA PRO A 50 31.87 -2.43 11.35
C PRO A 50 31.74 -1.88 9.91
N ILE A 51 31.30 -2.72 8.95
CA ILE A 51 31.11 -2.29 7.56
C ILE A 51 29.93 -1.34 7.45
N SER A 52 28.80 -1.69 8.09
CA SER A 52 27.61 -0.84 8.12
C SER A 52 27.91 0.51 8.77
N LYS A 53 28.69 0.57 9.87
CA LYS A 53 29.08 1.83 10.51
C LYS A 53 29.81 2.76 9.54
N GLN A 54 30.81 2.27 8.79
CA GLN A 54 31.54 3.07 7.82
C GLN A 54 30.62 3.68 6.74
N ILE A 55 29.67 2.88 6.24
CA ILE A 55 28.71 3.32 5.22
C ILE A 55 27.72 4.34 5.82
N ILE A 56 27.22 4.11 7.04
CA ILE A 56 26.33 5.04 7.77
C ILE A 56 27.02 6.38 8.02
N ASP A 57 28.29 6.38 8.43
CA ASP A 57 29.05 7.61 8.66
C ASP A 57 29.25 8.40 7.37
N LYS A 58 29.49 7.71 6.24
CA LYS A 58 29.56 8.33 4.92
C LYS A 58 28.18 8.88 4.47
N ASP A 59 27.09 8.13 4.68
CA ASP A 59 25.71 8.56 4.39
C ASP A 59 25.38 9.84 5.16
N ARG A 60 25.64 9.88 6.47
CA ARG A 60 25.42 11.07 7.33
C ARG A 60 26.16 12.31 6.87
N LYS A 61 27.31 12.13 6.22
CA LYS A 61 28.13 13.27 5.74
C LYS A 61 27.65 13.83 4.41
N TYR A 62 27.13 12.98 3.50
CA TYR A 62 26.92 13.36 2.11
C TYR A 62 25.46 13.26 1.64
N VAL A 63 24.61 12.53 2.36
CA VAL A 63 23.20 12.38 2.01
C VAL A 63 22.33 13.29 2.88
N SER A 64 21.29 13.85 2.31
CA SER A 64 20.37 14.74 3.02
C SER A 64 19.75 14.06 4.26
N HIS A 65 19.73 14.78 5.37
CA HIS A 65 19.07 14.35 6.61
C HIS A 65 17.53 14.36 6.54
N ALA A 66 16.95 14.74 5.41
CA ALA A 66 15.51 14.61 5.18
C ALA A 66 15.03 13.16 5.15
N TYR A 67 15.93 12.20 4.90
CA TYR A 67 15.62 10.78 4.99
C TYR A 67 15.55 10.30 6.43
N ASP A 68 14.42 9.75 6.83
CA ASP A 68 14.22 9.13 8.14
C ASP A 68 14.80 7.69 8.11
N ARG A 69 16.04 7.53 8.58
CA ARG A 69 16.76 6.25 8.62
C ARG A 69 16.31 5.43 9.84
N LEU A 70 15.21 4.70 9.71
CA LEU A 70 14.60 3.93 10.80
C LEU A 70 15.50 2.81 11.35
N PHE A 71 16.36 2.24 10.48
CA PHE A 71 17.21 1.10 10.82
C PHE A 71 18.69 1.45 10.64
N GLN A 72 19.50 1.02 11.59
CA GLN A 72 20.96 1.24 11.59
C GLN A 72 21.68 0.06 10.96
N PHE A 73 21.42 -0.22 9.67
CA PHE A 73 22.08 -1.26 8.89
C PHE A 73 22.18 -0.85 7.43
N THR A 74 22.97 -1.57 6.64
CA THR A 74 23.15 -1.28 5.21
C THR A 74 22.75 -2.48 4.38
N MET A 75 21.87 -2.28 3.41
CA MET A 75 21.44 -3.34 2.51
C MET A 75 22.57 -3.76 1.55
N LYS A 76 22.90 -5.03 1.53
CA LYS A 76 23.96 -5.61 0.65
C LYS A 76 23.35 -6.42 -0.48
N LYS A 77 22.43 -7.32 -0.14
CA LYS A 77 21.71 -8.17 -1.10
C LYS A 77 20.38 -8.61 -0.53
N SER A 78 19.51 -9.07 -1.38
CA SER A 78 18.16 -9.49 -1.01
C SER A 78 17.69 -10.69 -1.82
N SER A 79 16.75 -11.49 -1.29
CA SER A 79 16.09 -12.58 -2.01
C SER A 79 14.79 -12.94 -1.30
N GLY A 80 13.71 -13.12 -2.06
CA GLY A 80 12.42 -13.54 -1.51
C GLY A 80 11.82 -12.51 -0.56
N ALA A 81 11.69 -12.87 0.72
CA ALA A 81 11.22 -12.00 1.79
C ALA A 81 12.35 -11.59 2.76
N SER A 82 13.62 -11.67 2.33
CA SER A 82 14.78 -11.51 3.21
C SER A 82 15.81 -10.54 2.66
N ILE A 83 16.45 -9.80 3.57
CA ILE A 83 17.50 -8.83 3.27
C ILE A 83 18.73 -9.16 4.08
N MET A 84 19.91 -9.16 3.44
CA MET A 84 21.20 -9.30 4.10
C MET A 84 21.91 -7.96 4.17
N ASP A 85 22.44 -7.61 5.33
CA ASP A 85 23.27 -6.40 5.49
C ASP A 85 24.72 -6.62 5.05
N ALA A 86 25.51 -5.55 5.09
CA ALA A 86 26.92 -5.60 4.69
C ALA A 86 27.80 -6.41 5.65
N ASP A 87 27.34 -6.64 6.86
CA ASP A 87 28.04 -7.39 7.91
C ASP A 87 27.59 -8.86 7.98
N GLY A 88 26.65 -9.29 7.12
CA GLY A 88 26.20 -10.68 6.98
C GLY A 88 24.95 -11.04 7.79
N ASN A 89 24.35 -10.10 8.51
CA ASN A 89 23.06 -10.34 9.17
C ASN A 89 21.95 -10.47 8.14
N VAL A 90 21.06 -11.43 8.33
CA VAL A 90 19.88 -11.67 7.51
C VAL A 90 18.63 -11.28 8.29
N TYR A 91 17.83 -10.41 7.73
CA TYR A 91 16.57 -9.91 8.30
C TYR A 91 15.38 -10.45 7.52
N LEU A 92 14.30 -10.78 8.22
CA LEU A 92 13.01 -11.06 7.62
C LEU A 92 12.27 -9.73 7.40
N ASP A 93 11.82 -9.48 6.17
CA ASP A 93 11.19 -8.22 5.79
C ASP A 93 9.65 -8.31 5.78
N PHE A 94 9.02 -7.59 6.71
CA PHE A 94 7.58 -7.41 6.76
C PHE A 94 7.14 -6.07 6.17
N SER A 95 7.97 -5.45 5.32
CA SER A 95 7.64 -4.19 4.66
C SER A 95 7.53 -4.26 3.14
N ALA A 96 8.15 -5.26 2.50
CA ALA A 96 8.29 -5.38 1.05
C ALA A 96 8.80 -4.09 0.38
N GLY A 97 9.75 -3.36 1.06
CA GLY A 97 10.19 -2.06 0.56
C GLY A 97 9.08 -1.02 0.51
N ILE A 98 8.16 -1.04 1.48
CA ILE A 98 6.92 -0.24 1.55
C ILE A 98 5.90 -0.67 0.46
N SER A 99 5.62 -1.99 0.42
CA SER A 99 4.68 -2.62 -0.53
C SER A 99 5.08 -2.41 -2.01
N VAL A 100 6.38 -2.43 -2.30
CA VAL A 100 6.93 -2.29 -3.66
C VAL A 100 7.22 -3.65 -4.29
N LEU A 101 7.69 -4.61 -3.50
CA LEU A 101 8.23 -5.89 -3.98
C LEU A 101 7.24 -7.03 -3.72
N ASN A 102 6.05 -6.92 -4.31
CA ASN A 102 5.00 -7.91 -4.12
C ASN A 102 5.41 -9.30 -4.60
N ALA A 103 6.12 -9.43 -5.73
CA ALA A 103 6.64 -10.71 -6.22
C ALA A 103 8.01 -11.09 -5.62
N GLY A 104 8.43 -10.41 -4.54
CA GLY A 104 9.67 -10.72 -3.82
C GLY A 104 10.88 -9.91 -4.24
N TRP A 105 11.82 -9.81 -3.30
CA TRP A 105 13.11 -9.18 -3.52
C TRP A 105 13.93 -9.96 -4.53
N SER A 106 14.55 -9.23 -5.49
CA SER A 106 15.42 -9.80 -6.52
C SER A 106 14.78 -10.97 -7.28
N ASN A 107 13.48 -10.82 -7.64
CA ASN A 107 12.79 -11.82 -8.45
C ASN A 107 13.54 -12.03 -9.78
N PRO A 108 13.89 -13.26 -10.14
CA PRO A 108 14.77 -13.53 -11.29
C PRO A 108 14.16 -13.11 -12.63
N LYS A 109 12.84 -13.24 -12.82
CA LYS A 109 12.17 -12.80 -14.06
C LYS A 109 12.25 -11.28 -14.23
N VAL A 110 12.09 -10.52 -13.12
CA VAL A 110 12.23 -9.06 -13.14
C VAL A 110 13.69 -8.66 -13.41
N VAL A 111 14.64 -9.31 -12.73
CA VAL A 111 16.07 -9.02 -12.91
C VAL A 111 16.50 -9.31 -14.35
N GLU A 112 16.05 -10.42 -14.95
CA GLU A 112 16.39 -10.76 -16.33
C GLU A 112 15.79 -9.77 -17.33
N ALA A 113 14.51 -9.41 -17.17
CA ALA A 113 13.86 -8.40 -18.01
C ALA A 113 14.58 -7.03 -17.98
N ILE A 114 15.12 -6.64 -16.81
CA ILE A 114 15.94 -5.42 -16.67
C ILE A 114 17.25 -5.55 -17.46
N LYS A 115 17.96 -6.68 -17.36
CA LYS A 115 19.24 -6.90 -18.07
C LYS A 115 19.05 -6.90 -19.57
N GLU A 116 18.11 -7.70 -20.07
CA GLU A 116 17.78 -7.76 -21.49
C GLU A 116 17.41 -6.37 -22.05
N GLN A 117 16.58 -5.63 -21.32
CA GLN A 117 16.18 -4.29 -21.74
C GLN A 117 17.34 -3.30 -21.72
N ALA A 118 18.22 -3.38 -20.71
CA ALA A 118 19.38 -2.50 -20.58
C ALA A 118 20.38 -2.69 -21.71
N GLU A 119 20.51 -3.92 -22.25
CA GLU A 119 21.36 -4.24 -23.40
C GLU A 119 20.78 -3.68 -24.72
N LEU A 120 19.44 -3.57 -24.82
CA LEU A 120 18.78 -3.08 -26.01
C LEU A 120 18.67 -1.54 -26.01
N LEU A 121 18.13 -0.99 -24.93
CA LEU A 121 17.69 0.41 -24.89
C LEU A 121 17.43 0.87 -23.47
N VAL A 122 18.23 1.78 -22.94
CA VAL A 122 18.08 2.30 -21.56
C VAL A 122 16.96 3.34 -21.48
N HIS A 123 16.81 4.20 -22.50
CA HIS A 123 15.82 5.27 -22.54
C HIS A 123 14.97 5.18 -23.80
N SER A 124 13.63 5.23 -23.67
CA SER A 124 12.68 4.92 -24.72
C SER A 124 12.16 6.13 -25.51
N LEU A 125 12.42 7.38 -25.10
CA LEU A 125 11.83 8.57 -25.72
C LEU A 125 10.28 8.47 -25.90
N ALA A 126 9.59 7.92 -24.89
CA ALA A 126 8.18 7.55 -24.97
C ALA A 126 7.22 8.73 -25.32
N ASN A 127 7.65 9.98 -25.12
CA ASN A 127 6.85 11.15 -25.54
C ASN A 127 6.89 11.41 -27.05
N ASP A 128 7.92 10.95 -27.75
CA ASP A 128 8.22 11.31 -29.13
C ASP A 128 8.25 10.11 -30.08
N ALA A 129 8.40 8.88 -29.53
CA ALA A 129 8.49 7.65 -30.29
C ALA A 129 7.64 6.53 -29.64
N TYR A 130 7.19 5.59 -30.45
CA TYR A 130 6.48 4.42 -29.95
C TYR A 130 7.45 3.39 -29.41
N PHE A 131 7.03 2.70 -28.34
CA PHE A 131 7.79 1.65 -27.69
C PHE A 131 6.90 0.44 -27.39
N ASP A 132 7.30 -0.74 -27.82
CA ASP A 132 6.50 -1.96 -27.78
C ASP A 132 6.11 -2.36 -26.34
N LYS A 133 7.06 -2.37 -25.41
CA LYS A 133 6.79 -2.74 -24.03
C LYS A 133 5.88 -1.76 -23.28
N GLU A 134 5.85 -0.50 -23.70
CA GLU A 134 4.90 0.48 -23.17
C GLU A 134 3.48 0.13 -23.61
N ALA A 135 3.29 -0.19 -24.89
CA ALA A 135 2.00 -0.60 -25.43
C ALA A 135 1.51 -1.92 -24.81
N ASP A 136 2.40 -2.92 -24.71
CA ASP A 136 2.10 -4.21 -24.08
C ASP A 136 1.70 -4.06 -22.60
N PHE A 137 2.38 -3.16 -21.87
CA PHE A 137 2.07 -2.93 -20.49
C PHE A 137 0.76 -2.16 -20.29
N ALA A 138 0.48 -1.17 -21.12
CA ALA A 138 -0.80 -0.47 -21.14
C ALA A 138 -1.97 -1.43 -21.44
N GLU A 139 -1.79 -2.34 -22.41
CA GLU A 139 -2.78 -3.39 -22.73
C GLU A 139 -3.00 -4.33 -21.54
N LEU A 140 -1.93 -4.77 -20.85
CA LEU A 140 -2.05 -5.60 -19.65
C LEU A 140 -2.83 -4.88 -18.55
N LEU A 141 -2.51 -3.60 -18.27
CA LEU A 141 -3.20 -2.82 -17.26
C LEU A 141 -4.69 -2.63 -17.58
N ALA A 142 -5.03 -2.42 -18.84
CA ALA A 142 -6.42 -2.35 -19.30
C ALA A 142 -7.16 -3.67 -19.04
N LYS A 143 -6.55 -4.82 -19.38
CA LYS A 143 -7.13 -6.16 -19.21
C LYS A 143 -7.39 -6.52 -17.74
N ILE A 144 -6.55 -6.04 -16.81
CA ILE A 144 -6.69 -6.31 -15.38
C ILE A 144 -7.38 -5.18 -14.61
N SER A 145 -7.78 -4.10 -15.26
CA SER A 145 -8.47 -2.97 -14.62
C SER A 145 -9.81 -3.38 -14.02
N PRO A 146 -10.31 -2.66 -12.97
CA PRO A 146 -11.61 -2.97 -12.39
C PRO A 146 -12.72 -3.01 -13.45
N GLY A 147 -13.40 -4.18 -13.54
CA GLY A 147 -14.43 -4.44 -14.55
C GLY A 147 -13.93 -4.39 -15.99
N GLN A 148 -12.62 -4.38 -16.26
CA GLN A 148 -12.00 -4.15 -17.58
C GLN A 148 -12.49 -2.86 -18.26
N ALA A 149 -12.83 -1.87 -17.45
CA ALA A 149 -13.48 -0.63 -17.91
C ALA A 149 -12.51 0.54 -18.13
N LEU A 150 -11.24 0.42 -17.71
CA LEU A 150 -10.22 1.44 -17.87
C LEU A 150 -9.28 1.02 -19.00
N GLY A 151 -9.32 1.73 -20.13
CA GLY A 151 -8.66 1.29 -21.37
C GLY A 151 -7.45 2.10 -21.78
N SER A 152 -7.14 3.21 -21.11
CA SER A 152 -6.04 4.11 -21.51
C SER A 152 -5.11 4.41 -20.33
N THR A 153 -3.79 4.31 -20.58
CA THR A 153 -2.76 4.48 -19.54
C THR A 153 -1.82 5.64 -19.89
N PHE A 154 -1.51 6.47 -18.89
CA PHE A 154 -0.38 7.39 -18.91
C PHE A 154 0.64 6.93 -17.88
N PHE A 155 1.92 6.81 -18.28
CA PHE A 155 3.02 6.41 -17.41
C PHE A 155 3.83 7.61 -16.91
N GLY A 156 4.13 7.64 -15.62
CA GLY A 156 5.07 8.53 -14.95
C GLY A 156 6.11 7.73 -14.16
N ASN A 157 6.82 8.36 -13.21
CA ASN A 157 7.93 7.74 -12.49
C ASN A 157 7.61 7.42 -11.02
N SER A 158 6.46 7.83 -10.54
CA SER A 158 6.04 7.62 -9.15
C SER A 158 4.52 7.72 -8.99
N GLY A 159 4.00 7.19 -7.87
CA GLY A 159 2.61 7.38 -7.50
C GLY A 159 2.24 8.86 -7.31
N ALA A 160 3.18 9.69 -6.83
CA ALA A 160 2.95 11.13 -6.69
C ALA A 160 2.75 11.82 -8.05
N GLU A 161 3.53 11.46 -9.07
CA GLU A 161 3.29 11.92 -10.45
C GLU A 161 1.94 11.41 -11.00
N GLY A 162 1.56 10.17 -10.65
CA GLY A 162 0.23 9.65 -10.96
C GLY A 162 -0.90 10.49 -10.34
N VAL A 163 -0.74 10.92 -9.08
CA VAL A 163 -1.70 11.84 -8.43
C VAL A 163 -1.75 13.19 -9.15
N GLU A 164 -0.61 13.78 -9.49
CA GLU A 164 -0.55 15.03 -10.26
C GLU A 164 -1.24 14.89 -11.63
N ALA A 165 -1.00 13.78 -12.33
CA ALA A 165 -1.64 13.47 -13.59
C ALA A 165 -3.17 13.33 -13.43
N ALA A 166 -3.64 12.61 -12.39
CA ALA A 166 -5.06 12.44 -12.11
C ALA A 166 -5.76 13.77 -11.78
N VAL A 167 -5.11 14.64 -11.00
CA VAL A 167 -5.59 16.01 -10.71
C VAL A 167 -5.73 16.84 -11.98
N LYS A 168 -4.67 16.86 -12.82
CA LYS A 168 -4.69 17.58 -14.09
C LYS A 168 -5.76 17.04 -15.04
N LEU A 169 -5.88 15.71 -15.15
CA LEU A 169 -6.90 15.09 -16.02
C LEU A 169 -8.30 15.39 -15.51
N SER A 170 -8.54 15.29 -14.22
CA SER A 170 -9.85 15.60 -13.62
C SER A 170 -10.28 17.02 -13.90
N ARG A 171 -9.39 18.00 -13.70
CA ARG A 171 -9.64 19.42 -14.02
C ARG A 171 -9.87 19.64 -15.51
N TYR A 172 -9.08 18.99 -16.34
CA TYR A 172 -9.19 19.15 -17.80
C TYR A 172 -10.49 18.55 -18.34
N TYR A 173 -10.93 17.42 -17.81
CA TYR A 173 -12.16 16.75 -18.20
C TYR A 173 -13.41 17.51 -17.72
N THR A 174 -13.50 17.79 -16.42
CA THR A 174 -14.70 18.35 -15.80
C THR A 174 -14.82 19.86 -15.96
N LYS A 175 -13.72 20.55 -16.27
CA LYS A 175 -13.60 22.03 -16.22
C LYS A 175 -13.85 22.62 -14.84
N LYS A 176 -13.70 21.81 -13.80
CA LYS A 176 -13.83 22.16 -12.37
C LYS A 176 -12.45 22.16 -11.70
N GLY A 177 -12.27 22.92 -10.61
CA GLY A 177 -10.97 23.18 -10.01
C GLY A 177 -10.64 22.42 -8.73
N GLU A 178 -11.64 21.87 -8.02
CA GLU A 178 -11.52 21.43 -6.64
C GLU A 178 -11.55 19.92 -6.48
N HIS A 179 -11.04 19.43 -5.35
CA HIS A 179 -10.92 18.00 -5.07
C HIS A 179 -11.28 17.67 -3.64
N ILE A 180 -11.99 16.57 -3.44
CA ILE A 180 -12.21 15.96 -2.12
C ILE A 180 -11.16 14.88 -1.90
N VAL A 181 -10.53 14.91 -0.73
CA VAL A 181 -9.61 13.88 -0.22
C VAL A 181 -10.00 13.52 1.21
N PHE A 182 -9.34 12.54 1.82
CA PHE A 182 -9.74 12.04 3.13
C PHE A 182 -8.71 12.29 4.22
N MET A 183 -9.18 12.51 5.45
CA MET A 183 -8.33 12.57 6.63
C MET A 183 -7.59 11.23 6.79
N GLY A 184 -6.30 11.30 7.08
CA GLY A 184 -5.41 10.12 7.10
C GLY A 184 -4.80 9.76 5.76
N SER A 185 -5.20 10.40 4.65
CA SER A 185 -4.69 10.09 3.31
C SER A 185 -3.20 10.41 3.13
N TYR A 186 -2.60 9.66 2.19
CA TYR A 186 -1.24 9.91 1.73
C TYR A 186 -1.14 9.68 0.22
N HIS A 187 -0.99 10.75 -0.54
CA HIS A 187 -0.95 10.70 -2.00
C HIS A 187 0.42 11.07 -2.59
N GLY A 188 1.39 11.44 -1.76
CA GLY A 188 2.75 11.80 -2.18
C GLY A 188 3.34 12.98 -1.45
N ARG A 189 4.48 13.50 -1.94
CA ARG A 189 5.22 14.60 -1.32
C ARG A 189 5.61 15.71 -2.29
N VAL A 190 4.93 15.83 -3.42
CA VAL A 190 5.13 16.89 -4.41
C VAL A 190 3.82 17.60 -4.68
N GLY A 191 3.84 18.88 -4.98
CA GLY A 191 2.71 19.69 -5.46
C GLY A 191 1.35 19.43 -4.80
N ASN A 192 0.35 19.09 -5.61
CA ASN A 192 -0.99 18.74 -5.13
C ASN A 192 -0.97 17.46 -4.28
N ALA A 193 -0.13 16.48 -4.60
CA ALA A 193 -0.03 15.24 -3.84
C ALA A 193 0.37 15.48 -2.38
N LEU A 194 1.30 16.43 -2.11
CA LEU A 194 1.64 16.86 -0.76
C LEU A 194 0.51 17.65 -0.09
N ALA A 195 -0.14 18.54 -0.82
CA ALA A 195 -1.29 19.30 -0.32
C ALA A 195 -2.44 18.38 0.13
N MET A 196 -2.62 17.25 -0.57
CA MET A 196 -3.60 16.20 -0.31
C MET A 196 -3.19 15.19 0.79
N ALA A 197 -1.93 15.21 1.24
CA ALA A 197 -1.49 14.40 2.37
C ALA A 197 -2.03 14.95 3.70
N SER A 198 -2.56 14.09 4.56
CA SER A 198 -3.26 14.52 5.78
C SER A 198 -2.33 14.82 6.97
N ARG A 199 -1.16 14.17 7.06
CA ARG A 199 -0.27 14.33 8.23
C ARG A 199 0.43 15.68 8.25
N VAL A 200 0.27 16.43 9.33
CA VAL A 200 0.90 17.75 9.56
C VAL A 200 2.43 17.69 9.41
N LYS A 201 3.08 16.65 9.93
CA LYS A 201 4.54 16.48 9.87
C LYS A 201 5.10 16.54 8.42
N TYR A 202 4.30 16.16 7.40
CA TYR A 202 4.72 16.19 6.00
C TYR A 202 4.57 17.58 5.36
N LYS A 203 3.69 18.40 5.92
CA LYS A 203 3.37 19.75 5.40
C LYS A 203 4.10 20.87 6.11
N TYR A 204 4.58 20.62 7.32
CA TYR A 204 5.21 21.65 8.15
C TYR A 204 6.38 22.31 7.43
N GLY A 205 6.31 23.65 7.30
CA GLY A 205 7.35 24.45 6.64
C GLY A 205 7.38 24.43 5.11
N HIS A 206 6.42 23.75 4.45
CA HIS A 206 6.40 23.60 2.98
C HIS A 206 5.29 24.39 2.27
N GLY A 207 4.48 25.18 3.01
CA GLY A 207 3.44 26.01 2.39
C GLY A 207 3.98 27.28 1.69
N PRO A 208 3.13 28.01 0.94
CA PRO A 208 1.72 27.74 0.75
C PRO A 208 1.43 26.56 -0.18
N PHE A 209 0.27 25.92 0.02
CA PHE A 209 -0.18 24.79 -0.79
C PHE A 209 -1.18 25.22 -1.87
N PRO A 210 -1.32 24.46 -2.97
CA PRO A 210 -2.39 24.66 -3.94
C PRO A 210 -3.77 24.71 -3.26
N PRO A 211 -4.65 25.69 -3.62
CA PRO A 211 -5.99 25.76 -3.10
C PRO A 211 -6.93 24.71 -3.71
N GLY A 212 -8.17 24.64 -3.20
CA GLY A 212 -9.21 23.79 -3.75
C GLY A 212 -9.12 22.31 -3.33
N ILE A 213 -8.54 22.05 -2.15
CA ILE A 213 -8.46 20.70 -1.57
C ILE A 213 -9.23 20.66 -0.27
N PHE A 214 -10.25 19.80 -0.20
CA PHE A 214 -11.12 19.64 0.96
C PHE A 214 -10.99 18.26 1.57
N PHE A 215 -10.82 18.19 2.89
CA PHE A 215 -10.63 16.93 3.61
C PHE A 215 -11.95 16.45 4.21
N ALA A 216 -12.37 15.25 3.82
CA ALA A 216 -13.50 14.54 4.41
C ALA A 216 -13.02 13.51 5.46
N PRO A 217 -13.84 13.15 6.45
CA PRO A 217 -13.52 12.06 7.35
C PRO A 217 -13.51 10.72 6.60
N TYR A 218 -12.41 9.96 6.74
CA TYR A 218 -12.35 8.56 6.29
C TYR A 218 -13.07 7.68 7.32
N PRO A 219 -13.75 6.59 6.91
CA PRO A 219 -14.45 5.70 7.84
C PRO A 219 -13.50 4.84 8.68
N TYR A 220 -12.76 5.46 9.59
CA TYR A 220 -11.92 4.81 10.58
C TYR A 220 -12.77 4.48 11.82
N CYS A 221 -13.52 3.37 11.77
CA CYS A 221 -14.53 3.04 12.78
C CYS A 221 -13.95 2.88 14.20
N LEU A 222 -12.74 2.34 14.35
CA LEU A 222 -12.06 2.22 15.66
C LEU A 222 -11.83 3.59 16.33
N ARG A 223 -11.55 4.64 15.53
CA ARG A 223 -11.32 6.01 15.98
C ARG A 223 -12.26 6.98 15.28
N CYS A 224 -13.56 6.64 15.35
CA CYS A 224 -14.60 7.40 14.68
C CYS A 224 -14.63 8.87 15.14
N TRP A 225 -14.53 9.80 14.20
CA TRP A 225 -14.60 11.25 14.45
C TRP A 225 -15.90 11.69 15.10
N PHE A 226 -17.00 10.95 14.81
CA PHE A 226 -18.34 11.23 15.32
C PHE A 226 -18.67 10.42 16.60
N LYS A 227 -17.73 9.60 17.09
CA LYS A 227 -17.92 8.71 18.27
C LYS A 227 -19.16 7.81 18.11
N GLN A 228 -19.39 7.32 16.91
CA GLN A 228 -20.47 6.41 16.58
C GLN A 228 -19.93 5.01 16.29
N GLU A 229 -20.80 4.02 16.37
CA GLU A 229 -20.47 2.62 16.11
C GLU A 229 -21.09 2.16 14.78
N TYR A 230 -20.26 1.49 13.94
CA TYR A 230 -20.74 0.84 12.73
C TYR A 230 -21.28 -0.55 13.09
N PRO A 231 -22.40 -1.02 12.48
CA PRO A 231 -23.15 -0.40 11.38
C PRO A 231 -24.27 0.59 11.78
N SER A 232 -24.55 0.73 13.08
CA SER A 232 -25.68 1.54 13.57
C SER A 232 -25.61 3.03 13.19
N CYS A 233 -24.39 3.57 12.98
CA CYS A 233 -24.18 4.95 12.53
C CYS A 233 -24.59 5.21 11.07
N ASN A 234 -24.96 4.16 10.31
CA ASN A 234 -25.32 4.25 8.90
C ASN A 234 -24.34 5.06 8.04
N MET A 235 -23.03 5.00 8.40
CA MET A 235 -21.94 5.72 7.72
C MET A 235 -22.11 7.26 7.78
N LEU A 236 -22.38 7.80 8.94
CA LEU A 236 -22.49 9.26 9.18
C LEU A 236 -21.30 10.07 8.63
N CYS A 237 -20.12 9.48 8.54
CA CYS A 237 -18.95 10.11 7.91
C CYS A 237 -19.14 10.39 6.42
N VAL A 238 -19.90 9.57 5.71
CA VAL A 238 -20.27 9.81 4.30
C VAL A 238 -21.40 10.84 4.21
N ASP A 239 -22.40 10.76 5.08
CA ASP A 239 -23.45 11.78 5.15
C ASP A 239 -22.87 13.17 5.44
N TYR A 240 -21.84 13.25 6.29
CA TYR A 240 -21.14 14.50 6.56
C TYR A 240 -20.38 15.02 5.30
N LEU A 241 -19.80 14.14 4.51
CA LEU A 241 -19.22 14.55 3.22
C LEU A 241 -20.32 15.09 2.29
N GLU A 242 -21.42 14.36 2.12
CA GLU A 242 -22.49 14.71 1.19
C GLU A 242 -23.20 16.02 1.57
N LYS A 243 -23.52 16.18 2.86
CA LYS A 243 -24.29 17.33 3.36
C LYS A 243 -23.41 18.41 3.96
N GLY A 244 -22.51 18.05 4.87
CA GLY A 244 -21.70 19.03 5.59
C GLY A 244 -20.65 19.71 4.72
N ILE A 245 -19.96 18.95 3.87
CA ILE A 245 -18.90 19.49 3.02
C ILE A 245 -19.48 19.99 1.69
N LEU A 246 -20.19 19.12 0.94
CA LEU A 246 -20.61 19.45 -0.43
C LEU A 246 -21.81 20.40 -0.51
N GLU A 247 -22.67 20.47 0.52
CA GLU A 247 -23.86 21.36 0.51
C GLU A 247 -23.67 22.63 1.33
N PHE A 248 -22.95 22.59 2.46
CA PHE A 248 -22.91 23.69 3.41
C PHE A 248 -21.55 24.31 3.68
N GLY A 249 -20.47 23.57 3.59
CA GLY A 249 -19.17 24.05 4.10
C GLY A 249 -18.04 24.02 3.13
N GLY A 250 -18.29 23.61 1.92
CA GLY A 250 -17.23 23.31 1.00
C GLY A 250 -17.28 24.05 -0.31
N PRO A 251 -16.68 23.44 -1.28
CA PRO A 251 -16.67 23.93 -2.64
C PRO A 251 -18.12 24.03 -3.13
N SER A 252 -18.45 25.12 -3.72
CA SER A 252 -19.63 25.18 -4.55
C SER A 252 -19.47 24.19 -5.71
N ASN A 253 -20.42 23.87 -6.49
CA ASN A 253 -20.46 22.93 -7.61
C ASN A 253 -19.20 22.79 -8.51
N ASP A 254 -18.00 23.08 -7.98
CA ASP A 254 -16.71 23.09 -8.70
C ASP A 254 -15.80 21.91 -8.40
N VAL A 255 -16.31 20.85 -7.72
CA VAL A 255 -15.53 19.65 -7.41
C VAL A 255 -15.31 18.81 -8.67
N ALA A 256 -14.05 18.70 -9.08
CA ALA A 256 -13.61 17.89 -10.22
C ALA A 256 -13.61 16.39 -9.87
N SER A 257 -13.10 16.02 -8.69
CA SER A 257 -12.98 14.62 -8.32
C SER A 257 -12.96 14.38 -6.81
N VAL A 258 -13.29 13.15 -6.45
CA VAL A 258 -13.02 12.53 -5.15
C VAL A 258 -11.82 11.60 -5.33
N ILE A 259 -10.73 11.85 -4.60
CA ILE A 259 -9.50 11.04 -4.64
C ILE A 259 -9.43 10.26 -3.33
N VAL A 260 -9.41 8.94 -3.42
CA VAL A 260 -9.55 8.04 -2.27
C VAL A 260 -8.66 6.81 -2.38
N GLU A 261 -8.02 6.42 -1.28
CA GLU A 261 -7.41 5.10 -1.12
C GLU A 261 -8.53 4.10 -0.77
N PRO A 262 -8.82 3.07 -1.60
CA PRO A 262 -9.88 2.10 -1.31
C PRO A 262 -9.67 1.33 0.00
N LEU A 263 -8.42 1.10 0.38
CA LEU A 263 -7.97 0.76 1.73
C LEU A 263 -6.85 1.73 2.08
N GLN A 264 -7.04 2.51 3.15
CA GLN A 264 -6.09 3.56 3.50
C GLN A 264 -4.76 2.98 3.99
N GLY A 265 -3.65 3.40 3.36
CA GLY A 265 -2.30 2.89 3.63
C GLY A 265 -1.62 3.58 4.80
N GLU A 266 -1.02 4.75 4.55
CA GLU A 266 -0.23 5.50 5.54
C GLU A 266 -1.06 5.97 6.75
N GLY A 267 -2.37 6.13 6.57
CA GLY A 267 -3.32 6.43 7.65
C GLY A 267 -3.41 5.36 8.73
N GLY A 268 -2.95 4.12 8.46
CA GLY A 268 -2.87 3.04 9.45
C GLY A 268 -3.45 1.70 9.01
N TYR A 269 -3.38 1.36 7.72
CA TYR A 269 -3.95 0.14 7.15
C TYR A 269 -5.42 -0.06 7.59
N ILE A 270 -6.26 0.87 7.10
CA ILE A 270 -7.65 0.98 7.53
C ILE A 270 -8.57 0.48 6.43
N PRO A 271 -9.11 -0.74 6.53
CA PRO A 271 -10.18 -1.20 5.63
C PRO A 271 -11.48 -0.46 5.98
N PRO A 272 -12.11 0.20 5.02
CA PRO A 272 -13.40 0.84 5.26
C PRO A 272 -14.53 -0.21 5.26
N PRO A 273 -15.75 0.13 5.77
CA PRO A 273 -16.94 -0.65 5.53
C PRO A 273 -17.17 -0.93 4.03
N LYS A 274 -17.70 -2.10 3.69
CA LYS A 274 -17.86 -2.55 2.29
C LYS A 274 -18.72 -1.62 1.42
N GLU A 275 -19.62 -0.88 2.04
CA GLU A 275 -20.53 0.07 1.38
C GLU A 275 -19.85 1.40 1.01
N PHE A 276 -18.64 1.68 1.54
CA PHE A 276 -17.98 2.97 1.39
C PHE A 276 -17.68 3.29 -0.08
N MET A 277 -16.93 2.44 -0.77
CA MET A 277 -16.56 2.68 -2.16
C MET A 277 -17.77 2.72 -3.11
N PRO A 278 -18.78 1.83 -3.00
CA PRO A 278 -20.04 1.97 -3.74
C PRO A 278 -20.76 3.30 -3.50
N ARG A 279 -20.79 3.81 -2.26
CA ARG A 279 -21.39 5.13 -1.98
C ARG A 279 -20.60 6.27 -2.60
N MET A 280 -19.24 6.18 -2.60
CA MET A 280 -18.41 7.19 -3.30
C MET A 280 -18.69 7.18 -4.79
N ARG A 281 -18.82 6.00 -5.42
CA ARG A 281 -19.15 5.89 -6.84
C ARG A 281 -20.50 6.56 -7.14
N LYS A 282 -21.52 6.18 -6.38
CA LYS A 282 -22.87 6.75 -6.55
C LYS A 282 -22.87 8.27 -6.42
N MET A 283 -22.27 8.79 -5.36
CA MET A 283 -22.17 10.24 -5.11
C MET A 283 -21.44 10.97 -6.25
N CYS A 284 -20.36 10.40 -6.77
CA CYS A 284 -19.64 10.98 -7.90
C CYS A 284 -20.50 11.02 -9.17
N ASP A 285 -21.25 9.96 -9.47
CA ASP A 285 -22.14 9.88 -10.63
C ASP A 285 -23.25 10.93 -10.54
N GLU A 286 -23.91 11.03 -9.40
CA GLU A 286 -25.02 11.97 -9.18
C GLU A 286 -24.60 13.45 -9.25
N ARG A 287 -23.32 13.77 -8.95
CA ARG A 287 -22.82 15.15 -8.89
C ARG A 287 -21.90 15.51 -10.07
N GLY A 288 -21.69 14.59 -11.02
CA GLY A 288 -20.79 14.82 -12.16
C GLY A 288 -19.34 15.08 -11.73
N MET A 289 -18.87 14.35 -10.72
CA MET A 289 -17.49 14.31 -10.25
C MET A 289 -16.81 13.02 -10.72
N LEU A 290 -15.48 13.03 -10.90
CA LEU A 290 -14.74 11.81 -11.15
C LEU A 290 -14.38 11.10 -9.82
N LEU A 291 -14.53 9.77 -9.81
CA LEU A 291 -13.97 8.93 -8.75
C LEU A 291 -12.55 8.49 -9.15
N VAL A 292 -11.57 8.92 -8.37
CA VAL A 292 -10.17 8.57 -8.53
C VAL A 292 -9.76 7.62 -7.41
N ALA A 293 -9.42 6.38 -7.76
CA ALA A 293 -8.94 5.39 -6.81
C ALA A 293 -7.41 5.40 -6.75
N ASP A 294 -6.85 5.73 -5.59
CA ASP A 294 -5.41 5.60 -5.33
C ASP A 294 -5.09 4.19 -4.86
N GLU A 295 -4.73 3.33 -5.79
CA GLU A 295 -4.34 1.94 -5.58
C GLU A 295 -2.81 1.76 -5.48
N VAL A 296 -2.08 2.83 -5.30
CA VAL A 296 -0.60 2.82 -5.22
C VAL A 296 -0.08 1.87 -4.17
N GLN A 297 -0.78 1.70 -3.05
CA GLN A 297 -0.35 0.79 -1.99
C GLN A 297 -1.21 -0.46 -1.84
N CYS A 298 -2.52 -0.36 -2.02
CA CYS A 298 -3.46 -1.47 -1.83
C CYS A 298 -3.59 -2.38 -3.06
N GLY A 299 -3.19 -1.92 -4.24
CA GLY A 299 -3.28 -2.67 -5.49
C GLY A 299 -2.26 -3.79 -5.67
N LEU A 300 -2.34 -4.43 -6.84
CA LEU A 300 -1.44 -5.47 -7.32
C LEU A 300 -1.26 -6.64 -6.35
N GLY A 301 -2.39 -7.17 -5.86
CA GLY A 301 -2.43 -8.38 -5.05
C GLY A 301 -2.33 -8.16 -3.55
N ARG A 302 -1.95 -6.96 -3.09
CA ARG A 302 -1.61 -6.69 -1.70
C ARG A 302 -2.74 -7.02 -0.71
N THR A 303 -3.99 -6.67 -1.06
CA THR A 303 -5.18 -6.88 -0.23
C THR A 303 -5.90 -8.20 -0.47
N GLY A 304 -5.38 -9.03 -1.38
CA GLY A 304 -6.02 -10.29 -1.78
C GLY A 304 -6.84 -10.18 -3.07
N GLU A 305 -6.88 -9.00 -3.67
CA GLU A 305 -7.44 -8.71 -4.99
C GLU A 305 -6.37 -8.09 -5.88
N VAL A 306 -6.50 -8.15 -7.21
CA VAL A 306 -5.58 -7.43 -8.11
C VAL A 306 -5.64 -5.93 -7.82
N TRP A 307 -6.83 -5.38 -7.69
CA TRP A 307 -7.11 -4.03 -7.23
C TRP A 307 -8.12 -4.08 -6.09
N GLU A 308 -7.93 -3.27 -5.03
CA GLU A 308 -8.86 -3.30 -3.89
C GLU A 308 -10.29 -2.88 -4.30
N CYS A 309 -10.43 -2.07 -5.32
CA CYS A 309 -11.72 -1.73 -5.92
C CYS A 309 -12.54 -2.97 -6.33
N ASN A 310 -11.88 -4.08 -6.72
CA ASN A 310 -12.56 -5.33 -7.11
C ASN A 310 -13.33 -5.95 -5.94
N SER A 311 -12.86 -5.75 -4.70
CA SER A 311 -13.51 -6.30 -3.49
C SER A 311 -14.94 -5.81 -3.28
N THR A 312 -15.27 -4.67 -3.86
CA THR A 312 -16.61 -4.03 -3.77
C THR A 312 -17.30 -3.89 -5.13
N GLY A 313 -16.66 -4.35 -6.22
CA GLY A 313 -17.16 -4.15 -7.58
C GLY A 313 -17.20 -2.68 -8.02
N THR A 314 -16.47 -1.80 -7.34
CA THR A 314 -16.45 -0.37 -7.67
C THR A 314 -15.54 -0.11 -8.85
N ILE A 315 -16.06 0.54 -9.89
CA ILE A 315 -15.30 0.95 -11.08
C ILE A 315 -15.00 2.44 -10.96
N PRO A 316 -13.73 2.84 -10.74
CA PRO A 316 -13.35 4.25 -10.73
C PRO A 316 -13.31 4.82 -12.16
N ASP A 317 -13.23 6.14 -12.29
CA ASP A 317 -12.99 6.79 -13.57
C ASP A 317 -11.50 6.84 -13.91
N ILE A 318 -10.67 6.99 -12.86
CA ILE A 318 -9.21 6.99 -12.91
C ILE A 318 -8.69 6.10 -11.77
N LEU A 319 -7.76 5.21 -12.07
CA LEU A 319 -7.02 4.40 -11.12
C LEU A 319 -5.57 4.87 -11.13
N ILE A 320 -5.00 5.17 -9.96
CA ILE A 320 -3.59 5.51 -9.81
C ILE A 320 -2.84 4.26 -9.34
N ALA A 321 -1.78 3.89 -10.05
CA ALA A 321 -0.90 2.78 -9.73
C ALA A 321 0.54 3.25 -9.50
N GLY A 322 1.29 2.50 -8.70
CA GLY A 322 2.69 2.80 -8.39
C GLY A 322 3.30 1.68 -7.55
N LYS A 323 4.38 1.95 -6.82
CA LYS A 323 5.04 0.97 -5.93
C LYS A 323 5.25 -0.38 -6.63
N ALA A 324 4.39 -1.39 -6.34
CA ALA A 324 4.47 -2.71 -6.94
C ALA A 324 4.31 -2.72 -8.47
N LEU A 325 3.82 -1.63 -9.07
CA LEU A 325 3.77 -1.50 -10.54
C LEU A 325 5.15 -1.64 -11.17
N GLY A 326 6.20 -1.10 -10.54
CA GLY A 326 7.55 -1.08 -11.07
C GLY A 326 8.46 -2.24 -10.64
N GLY A 327 8.02 -3.09 -9.70
CA GLY A 327 8.84 -4.23 -9.24
C GLY A 327 10.19 -3.85 -8.64
N GLY A 328 10.32 -2.64 -8.09
CA GLY A 328 11.56 -2.08 -7.52
C GLY A 328 12.15 -0.94 -8.34
N ILE A 329 11.74 -0.76 -9.59
CA ILE A 329 12.16 0.36 -10.44
C ILE A 329 11.14 1.51 -10.33
N PRO A 330 11.58 2.80 -10.36
CA PRO A 330 10.67 3.94 -10.35
C PRO A 330 9.64 3.87 -11.47
N LEU A 331 8.36 3.78 -11.09
CA LEU A 331 7.24 3.75 -12.01
C LEU A 331 5.95 4.17 -11.30
N GLY A 332 5.15 4.97 -11.97
CA GLY A 332 3.78 5.29 -11.63
C GLY A 332 2.93 5.35 -12.88
N ALA A 333 1.63 5.21 -12.73
CA ALA A 333 0.70 5.33 -13.85
C ALA A 333 -0.66 5.81 -13.37
N ILE A 334 -1.42 6.39 -14.28
CA ILE A 334 -2.87 6.46 -14.22
C ILE A 334 -3.48 5.61 -15.32
N VAL A 335 -4.49 4.83 -14.98
CA VAL A 335 -5.31 4.07 -15.93
C VAL A 335 -6.71 4.64 -15.86
N ALA A 336 -7.28 5.05 -16.98
CA ALA A 336 -8.56 5.74 -17.02
C ALA A 336 -9.48 5.19 -18.11
N LYS A 337 -10.78 5.48 -17.97
CA LYS A 337 -11.73 5.26 -19.06
C LYS A 337 -11.29 6.05 -20.30
N HIS A 338 -11.43 5.48 -21.49
CA HIS A 338 -11.15 6.18 -22.75
C HIS A 338 -11.87 7.54 -22.82
N SER A 339 -13.15 7.59 -22.45
CA SER A 339 -13.93 8.83 -22.44
C SER A 339 -13.35 9.94 -21.55
N VAL A 340 -12.56 9.56 -20.52
CA VAL A 340 -11.89 10.50 -19.61
C VAL A 340 -10.48 10.84 -20.12
N MET A 341 -9.70 9.85 -20.57
CA MET A 341 -8.31 10.07 -20.98
C MET A 341 -8.20 10.81 -22.31
N ASP A 342 -9.07 10.50 -23.27
CA ASP A 342 -8.96 10.98 -24.65
C ASP A 342 -9.31 12.47 -24.81
N VAL A 343 -9.73 13.15 -23.72
CA VAL A 343 -9.87 14.61 -23.74
C VAL A 343 -8.54 15.34 -23.79
N TRP A 344 -7.44 14.70 -23.29
CA TRP A 344 -6.11 15.26 -23.41
C TRP A 344 -5.67 15.28 -24.89
N ARG A 345 -5.19 16.44 -25.32
CA ARG A 345 -4.59 16.60 -26.64
C ARG A 345 -3.10 16.28 -26.57
N PRO A 346 -2.45 15.89 -27.66
CA PRO A 346 -1.00 15.76 -27.73
C PRO A 346 -0.30 16.97 -27.10
N GLY A 347 0.66 16.72 -26.20
CA GLY A 347 1.39 17.75 -25.45
C GLY A 347 0.69 18.29 -24.19
N SER A 348 -0.53 17.86 -23.86
CA SER A 348 -1.23 18.31 -22.64
C SER A 348 -0.53 17.88 -21.35
N HIS A 349 0.09 16.71 -21.37
CA HIS A 349 0.87 16.16 -20.27
C HIS A 349 1.98 15.27 -20.80
N SER A 350 3.15 15.29 -20.14
CA SER A 350 4.30 14.47 -20.50
C SER A 350 5.27 14.33 -19.33
N SER A 351 6.19 13.39 -19.47
CA SER A 351 7.31 13.18 -18.53
C SER A 351 8.52 12.68 -19.31
N THR A 352 9.70 13.28 -19.13
CA THR A 352 10.92 12.86 -19.85
C THR A 352 11.25 11.39 -19.62
N PHE A 353 11.06 10.89 -18.41
CA PHE A 353 11.36 9.50 -18.03
C PHE A 353 10.12 8.61 -17.89
N GLY A 354 8.91 9.14 -18.05
CA GLY A 354 7.69 8.34 -18.08
C GLY A 354 7.72 7.40 -19.29
N GLY A 355 7.31 6.15 -19.10
CA GLY A 355 7.45 5.13 -20.14
C GLY A 355 8.89 4.64 -20.35
N ASN A 356 9.82 4.89 -19.43
CA ASN A 356 11.22 4.46 -19.55
C ASN A 356 11.34 2.96 -19.84
N GLY A 357 12.18 2.59 -20.81
CA GLY A 357 12.31 1.20 -21.29
C GLY A 357 12.59 0.18 -20.20
N ILE A 358 13.53 0.48 -19.28
CA ILE A 358 13.84 -0.41 -18.16
C ILE A 358 12.65 -0.52 -17.19
N SER A 359 11.98 0.60 -16.90
CA SER A 359 10.80 0.60 -16.02
C SER A 359 9.64 -0.19 -16.63
N MET A 360 9.42 -0.08 -17.95
CA MET A 360 8.40 -0.84 -18.66
C MET A 360 8.69 -2.34 -18.61
N ALA A 361 9.94 -2.75 -18.92
CA ALA A 361 10.34 -4.15 -18.89
C ALA A 361 10.20 -4.75 -17.48
N ALA A 362 10.71 -4.06 -16.46
CA ALA A 362 10.63 -4.49 -15.07
C ALA A 362 9.18 -4.58 -14.57
N GLY A 363 8.38 -3.53 -14.81
CA GLY A 363 6.98 -3.48 -14.38
C GLY A 363 6.12 -4.55 -15.04
N LEU A 364 6.27 -4.72 -16.36
CA LEU A 364 5.56 -5.75 -17.12
C LEU A 364 5.88 -7.15 -16.61
N ALA A 365 7.17 -7.46 -16.37
CA ALA A 365 7.59 -8.74 -15.82
C ALA A 365 7.06 -8.95 -14.39
N HIS A 366 7.10 -7.92 -13.55
CA HIS A 366 6.64 -8.01 -12.17
C HIS A 366 5.12 -8.20 -12.06
N VAL A 367 4.34 -7.47 -12.86
CA VAL A 367 2.88 -7.62 -12.88
C VAL A 367 2.46 -8.97 -13.44
N ARG A 368 3.12 -9.46 -14.51
CA ARG A 368 2.91 -10.83 -15.01
C ARG A 368 3.19 -11.87 -13.94
N GLU A 369 4.30 -11.74 -13.21
CA GLU A 369 4.65 -12.66 -12.12
C GLU A 369 3.59 -12.66 -11.00
N ILE A 370 3.05 -11.49 -10.64
CA ILE A 370 1.94 -11.39 -9.66
C ILE A 370 0.71 -12.20 -10.13
N LEU A 371 0.36 -12.11 -11.40
CA LEU A 371 -0.82 -12.78 -11.96
C LEU A 371 -0.59 -14.27 -12.16
N GLU A 372 0.52 -14.67 -12.78
CA GLU A 372 0.86 -16.06 -13.09
C GLU A 372 1.01 -16.91 -11.82
N GLN A 373 1.64 -16.35 -10.78
CA GLN A 373 1.82 -17.00 -9.48
C GLN A 373 0.59 -16.88 -8.56
N LYS A 374 -0.51 -16.31 -9.04
CA LYS A 374 -1.75 -16.11 -8.27
C LYS A 374 -1.48 -15.46 -6.90
N LEU A 375 -0.62 -14.45 -6.88
CA LEU A 375 -0.21 -13.81 -5.63
C LEU A 375 -1.37 -13.08 -4.90
N PRO A 376 -2.43 -12.56 -5.56
CA PRO A 376 -3.60 -12.08 -4.85
C PRO A 376 -4.26 -13.15 -3.98
N GLU A 377 -4.48 -14.34 -4.51
CA GLU A 377 -5.06 -15.48 -3.78
C GLU A 377 -4.16 -15.93 -2.64
N ARG A 378 -2.84 -15.98 -2.89
CA ARG A 378 -1.84 -16.28 -1.86
C ARG A 378 -1.87 -15.24 -0.73
N SER A 379 -1.93 -13.97 -1.06
CA SER A 379 -2.09 -12.87 -0.10
C SER A 379 -3.34 -13.04 0.76
N ARG A 380 -4.46 -13.43 0.17
CA ARG A 380 -5.72 -13.67 0.89
C ARG A 380 -5.58 -14.79 1.92
N VAL A 381 -5.00 -15.92 1.52
CA VAL A 381 -4.84 -17.09 2.39
C VAL A 381 -3.87 -16.81 3.53
N LEU A 382 -2.67 -16.32 3.21
CA LEU A 382 -1.64 -16.00 4.19
C LEU A 382 -2.05 -14.84 5.10
N GLY A 383 -2.73 -13.84 4.53
CA GLY A 383 -3.26 -12.69 5.27
C GLY A 383 -4.32 -13.09 6.28
N ALA A 384 -5.24 -13.99 5.92
CA ALA A 384 -6.25 -14.51 6.85
C ALA A 384 -5.60 -15.27 8.03
N HIS A 385 -4.55 -16.07 7.75
CA HIS A 385 -3.79 -16.76 8.80
C HIS A 385 -3.07 -15.76 9.72
N ALA A 386 -2.33 -14.81 9.13
CA ALA A 386 -1.60 -13.80 9.89
C ALA A 386 -2.54 -12.94 10.76
N LEU A 387 -3.66 -12.48 10.18
CA LEU A 387 -4.64 -11.66 10.89
C LEU A 387 -5.25 -12.42 12.07
N LYS A 388 -5.59 -13.70 11.89
CA LYS A 388 -6.10 -14.53 12.99
C LYS A 388 -5.10 -14.59 14.16
N ARG A 389 -3.83 -14.90 13.90
CA ARG A 389 -2.79 -14.93 14.93
C ARG A 389 -2.61 -13.57 15.62
N LEU A 390 -2.61 -12.48 14.86
CA LEU A 390 -2.48 -11.12 15.41
C LEU A 390 -3.69 -10.71 16.24
N GLN A 391 -4.89 -11.21 15.92
CA GLN A 391 -6.09 -11.03 16.74
C GLN A 391 -6.00 -11.83 18.06
N GLU A 392 -5.44 -13.04 18.05
CA GLU A 392 -5.15 -13.81 19.25
C GLU A 392 -4.14 -13.07 20.16
N LEU A 393 -3.10 -12.45 19.57
CA LEU A 393 -2.17 -11.58 20.31
C LEU A 393 -2.86 -10.33 20.87
N LYS A 394 -3.77 -9.72 20.10
CA LYS A 394 -4.58 -8.61 20.60
C LYS A 394 -5.35 -9.04 21.85
N ASP A 395 -5.95 -10.21 21.89
CA ASP A 395 -6.69 -10.67 23.06
C ASP A 395 -5.78 -10.92 24.27
N LYS A 396 -4.54 -11.36 24.03
CA LYS A 396 -3.54 -11.69 25.03
C LYS A 396 -2.83 -10.48 25.64
N TYR A 397 -2.54 -9.42 24.86
CA TYR A 397 -1.72 -8.29 25.30
C TYR A 397 -2.53 -6.99 25.39
N ASP A 398 -2.42 -6.27 26.52
CA ASP A 398 -3.15 -5.04 26.78
C ASP A 398 -2.70 -3.86 25.87
N ILE A 399 -1.43 -3.88 25.44
CA ILE A 399 -0.91 -2.83 24.55
C ILE A 399 -1.27 -3.00 23.08
N ILE A 400 -1.88 -4.11 22.66
CA ILE A 400 -2.41 -4.28 21.30
C ILE A 400 -3.88 -3.85 21.29
N GLY A 401 -4.14 -2.65 20.81
CA GLY A 401 -5.50 -2.08 20.75
C GLY A 401 -6.35 -2.67 19.64
N ASP A 402 -5.73 -2.95 18.48
CA ASP A 402 -6.43 -3.50 17.32
C ASP A 402 -5.48 -4.26 16.35
N ALA A 403 -6.05 -5.24 15.64
CA ALA A 403 -5.42 -5.92 14.51
C ALA A 403 -6.45 -6.02 13.38
N ARG A 404 -6.19 -5.36 12.25
CA ARG A 404 -7.10 -5.21 11.12
C ARG A 404 -6.38 -5.29 9.80
N GLY A 405 -7.09 -5.57 8.71
CA GLY A 405 -6.52 -5.56 7.37
C GLY A 405 -7.25 -6.47 6.39
N LYS A 406 -6.73 -6.53 5.16
CA LYS A 406 -7.14 -7.45 4.10
C LYS A 406 -5.89 -8.01 3.42
N GLY A 407 -5.90 -9.29 3.08
CA GLY A 407 -4.74 -9.94 2.52
C GLY A 407 -3.49 -9.71 3.39
N LEU A 408 -2.34 -9.50 2.77
CA LEU A 408 -1.10 -9.13 3.43
C LEU A 408 -0.92 -7.59 3.54
N MET A 409 -1.99 -6.89 3.83
CA MET A 409 -2.00 -5.48 4.21
C MET A 409 -2.67 -5.36 5.59
N ILE A 410 -1.91 -5.69 6.66
CA ILE A 410 -2.43 -5.78 8.02
C ILE A 410 -1.77 -4.72 8.89
N GLY A 411 -2.60 -3.97 9.63
CA GLY A 411 -2.19 -2.99 10.64
C GLY A 411 -2.40 -3.53 12.05
N VAL A 412 -1.37 -3.44 12.89
CA VAL A 412 -1.47 -3.73 14.32
C VAL A 412 -1.28 -2.44 15.10
N GLU A 413 -2.34 -1.99 15.75
CA GLU A 413 -2.35 -0.71 16.45
C GLU A 413 -1.97 -0.86 17.91
N ILE A 414 -0.93 -0.14 18.32
CA ILE A 414 -0.37 -0.19 19.67
C ILE A 414 -0.89 0.99 20.48
N VAL A 415 -1.33 0.70 21.68
CA VAL A 415 -1.94 1.64 22.64
C VAL A 415 -1.24 1.52 24.01
N LYS A 416 -1.40 2.53 24.86
CA LYS A 416 -0.91 2.43 26.25
C LYS A 416 -1.68 1.36 27.04
N SER A 417 -2.98 1.27 26.81
CA SER A 417 -3.84 0.20 27.32
C SER A 417 -5.14 0.13 26.51
N LYS A 418 -5.78 -1.03 26.49
CA LYS A 418 -7.11 -1.20 25.87
C LYS A 418 -8.19 -0.37 26.56
N LYS A 419 -8.03 -0.08 27.85
CA LYS A 419 -9.00 0.71 28.61
C LYS A 419 -9.07 2.16 28.11
N THR A 420 -7.93 2.76 27.78
CA THR A 420 -7.87 4.16 27.35
C THR A 420 -7.83 4.32 25.83
N MET A 421 -7.37 3.31 25.10
CA MET A 421 -7.10 3.36 23.68
C MET A 421 -6.16 4.51 23.27
N GLU A 422 -5.39 5.06 24.24
CA GLU A 422 -4.44 6.14 23.98
C GLU A 422 -3.27 5.60 23.13
N PRO A 423 -2.96 6.24 21.98
CA PRO A 423 -1.87 5.78 21.11
C PRO A 423 -0.53 5.72 21.84
N LEU A 424 0.22 4.65 21.61
CA LEU A 424 1.59 4.52 22.08
C LEU A 424 2.54 4.67 20.89
N TYR A 425 3.41 5.69 20.90
CA TYR A 425 4.45 5.85 19.90
C TYR A 425 5.52 4.75 20.06
N VAL A 426 5.82 4.01 18.99
CA VAL A 426 6.48 2.69 19.09
C VAL A 426 7.88 2.52 18.48
N PRO A 427 8.77 3.53 18.38
CA PRO A 427 10.14 3.33 17.87
C PRO A 427 10.94 2.34 18.73
N GLN A 428 10.72 2.31 20.03
CA GLN A 428 11.40 1.39 20.94
C GLN A 428 11.03 -0.07 20.63
N MET A 429 9.73 -0.37 20.45
CA MET A 429 9.26 -1.70 20.09
C MET A 429 9.75 -2.10 18.69
N GLN A 430 9.77 -1.15 17.73
CA GLN A 430 10.35 -1.35 16.40
C GLN A 430 11.83 -1.73 16.49
N GLY A 431 12.59 -1.03 17.33
CA GLY A 431 13.99 -1.33 17.61
C GLY A 431 14.21 -2.69 18.26
N ILE A 432 13.31 -3.14 19.14
CA ILE A 432 13.35 -4.49 19.75
C ILE A 432 13.17 -5.55 18.65
N ALA A 433 12.13 -5.43 17.81
CA ALA A 433 11.86 -6.37 16.73
C ALA A 433 13.03 -6.44 15.73
N TRP A 434 13.58 -5.28 15.37
CA TRP A 434 14.74 -5.20 14.47
C TRP A 434 15.98 -5.91 15.03
N ARG A 435 16.29 -5.73 16.32
CA ARG A 435 17.40 -6.44 16.98
C ARG A 435 17.20 -7.96 17.04
N LYS A 436 15.96 -8.44 16.86
CA LYS A 436 15.62 -9.87 16.74
C LYS A 436 15.57 -10.33 15.27
N GLY A 437 15.89 -9.45 14.31
CA GLY A 437 15.96 -9.75 12.88
C GLY A 437 14.66 -9.56 12.12
N LEU A 438 13.64 -8.89 12.68
CA LEU A 438 12.38 -8.59 11.99
C LEU A 438 12.31 -7.11 11.62
N MET A 439 12.20 -6.84 10.32
CA MET A 439 12.01 -5.48 9.79
C MET A 439 10.53 -5.18 9.63
N MET A 440 10.04 -4.22 10.41
CA MET A 440 8.70 -3.68 10.30
C MET A 440 8.75 -2.16 10.30
N ILE A 441 7.86 -1.53 9.55
CA ILE A 441 7.70 -0.08 9.54
C ILE A 441 6.35 0.31 10.14
N THR A 442 6.26 1.54 10.61
CA THR A 442 5.06 2.06 11.25
C THR A 442 4.26 2.96 10.31
N ALA A 443 3.00 3.13 10.62
CA ALA A 443 2.02 4.01 9.98
C ALA A 443 1.07 4.59 11.03
N GLY A 444 -0.03 5.16 10.56
CA GLY A 444 -1.08 5.74 11.40
C GLY A 444 -0.81 7.19 11.74
N MET A 445 -1.87 7.94 12.00
CA MET A 445 -1.80 9.37 12.31
C MET A 445 -0.92 9.67 13.53
N PHE A 446 -0.81 8.70 14.45
CA PHE A 446 -0.02 8.81 15.69
C PHE A 446 1.31 8.04 15.62
N GLY A 447 1.64 7.38 14.48
CA GLY A 447 2.86 6.57 14.34
C GLY A 447 2.86 5.30 15.19
N ASN A 448 1.68 4.78 15.54
CA ASN A 448 1.47 3.67 16.48
C ASN A 448 0.93 2.40 15.82
N VAL A 449 0.90 2.33 14.50
CA VAL A 449 0.42 1.15 13.78
C VAL A 449 1.60 0.46 13.11
N PHE A 450 1.91 -0.77 13.49
CA PHE A 450 2.85 -1.61 12.74
C PHE A 450 2.20 -2.12 11.47
N ARG A 451 2.95 -2.06 10.36
CA ARG A 451 2.55 -2.63 9.06
C ARG A 451 3.09 -4.03 8.92
N ILE A 452 2.20 -4.97 8.68
CA ILE A 452 2.54 -6.34 8.29
C ILE A 452 2.21 -6.45 6.80
N ALA A 453 3.23 -6.21 5.97
CA ALA A 453 3.11 -6.14 4.52
C ALA A 453 4.32 -6.79 3.81
N PRO A 454 4.64 -8.06 4.12
CA PRO A 454 5.76 -8.76 3.51
C PRO A 454 5.57 -8.93 2.00
N PRO A 455 6.61 -9.32 1.24
CA PRO A 455 6.44 -9.83 -0.12
C PRO A 455 5.37 -10.93 -0.16
N LEU A 456 4.53 -10.96 -1.21
CA LEU A 456 3.39 -11.90 -1.27
C LEU A 456 3.83 -13.36 -1.46
N ILE A 457 5.07 -13.57 -1.85
CA ILE A 457 5.69 -14.89 -2.01
C ILE A 457 6.21 -15.48 -0.68
N ILE A 458 6.10 -14.75 0.42
CA ILE A 458 6.54 -15.20 1.74
C ILE A 458 5.91 -16.55 2.10
N SER A 459 6.64 -17.43 2.81
CA SER A 459 6.07 -18.71 3.24
C SER A 459 5.25 -18.58 4.52
N LEU A 460 4.38 -19.57 4.74
CA LEU A 460 3.61 -19.68 5.98
C LEU A 460 4.53 -19.72 7.21
N GLU A 461 5.61 -20.49 7.12
CA GLU A 461 6.62 -20.61 8.18
C GLU A 461 7.30 -19.27 8.50
N GLN A 462 7.67 -18.51 7.46
CA GLN A 462 8.26 -17.18 7.66
C GLN A 462 7.27 -16.18 8.28
N ILE A 463 5.99 -16.25 7.91
CA ILE A 463 4.94 -15.45 8.56
C ILE A 463 4.85 -15.79 10.04
N ASP A 464 4.78 -17.07 10.37
CA ASP A 464 4.69 -17.53 11.76
C ASP A 464 5.90 -17.09 12.57
N LYS A 465 7.10 -17.28 12.04
CA LYS A 465 8.35 -16.84 12.67
C LYS A 465 8.40 -15.33 12.90
N GLY A 466 7.95 -14.55 11.93
CA GLY A 466 7.88 -13.08 12.07
C GLY A 466 6.85 -12.65 13.14
N ILE A 467 5.70 -13.31 13.20
CA ILE A 467 4.68 -13.03 14.24
C ILE A 467 5.18 -13.46 15.62
N ASP A 468 5.93 -14.54 15.75
CA ASP A 468 6.55 -14.95 17.03
C ASP A 468 7.54 -13.88 17.53
N ILE A 469 8.38 -13.34 16.65
CA ILE A 469 9.29 -12.23 16.99
C ILE A 469 8.50 -10.96 17.36
N PHE A 470 7.39 -10.68 16.67
CA PHE A 470 6.52 -9.58 17.02
C PHE A 470 5.89 -9.77 18.41
N GLU A 471 5.44 -10.97 18.73
CA GLU A 471 4.90 -11.32 20.05
C GLU A 471 5.94 -11.13 21.15
N GLU A 472 7.17 -11.65 20.98
CA GLU A 472 8.27 -11.44 21.93
C GLU A 472 8.56 -9.95 22.15
N SER A 473 8.56 -9.17 21.05
CA SER A 473 8.80 -7.72 21.10
C SER A 473 7.67 -7.00 21.84
N THR A 474 6.43 -7.45 21.65
CA THR A 474 5.24 -6.96 22.37
C THR A 474 5.35 -7.24 23.88
N LYS A 475 5.73 -8.47 24.24
CA LYS A 475 5.93 -8.87 25.64
C LYS A 475 7.00 -8.03 26.33
N GLU A 476 8.15 -7.84 25.67
CA GLU A 476 9.26 -7.03 26.17
C GLU A 476 8.83 -5.56 26.33
N MET A 477 8.16 -4.98 25.33
CA MET A 477 7.65 -3.61 25.39
C MET A 477 6.63 -3.41 26.52
N GLN A 478 5.69 -4.36 26.68
CA GLN A 478 4.69 -4.29 27.76
C GLN A 478 5.34 -4.38 29.15
N ALA A 479 6.46 -5.09 29.30
CA ALA A 479 7.20 -5.15 30.56
C ALA A 479 7.90 -3.83 30.89
N LEU A 480 8.36 -3.08 29.86
CA LEU A 480 8.99 -1.77 30.02
C LEU A 480 7.99 -0.64 30.36
N LEU A 481 6.70 -0.87 30.21
CA LEU A 481 5.64 0.10 30.53
C LEU A 481 5.09 -0.05 31.97
N LYS A 482 5.46 -1.12 32.65
CA LYS A 482 5.11 -1.37 34.06
C LYS A 482 6.12 -0.75 34.99
#